data_e283bf5d8d0c6ffa427031015c7e0a5e
#
_entry.id   e283bf5d8d0c6ffa427031015c7e0a5e
#
_cell.length_a   1.000
_cell.length_b   1.000
_cell.length_c   1.000
_cell.angle_alpha   90.00
_cell.angle_beta   90.00
_cell.angle_gamma   90.00
#
_symmetry.space_group_name_H-M   'P 1'
#
loop_
_entity.id
_entity.type
_entity.pdbx_description
1 polymer ?
#
loop_
_entity_poly.entity_id
_entity_poly.type
_entity_poly.pdbx_seq_one_letter_code
_entity_poly.pdbx_strand_id
1 'polypeptide(L)'
;MGRVPVDKDGRRPLPGQPPEEGGDAVDDDGPCLDRRALDRADNILGTLPLPSNRAISIPDARSRRVAARGRETGLREARGRIPKRDPSWRRPSRRRVVAIRDRLRDLYGRPAWEPHGHPIAELVRTILSQNTNDRNRDVAYARMRDRFPTWEQVRDAPPAELQEALRPGGLSATKAPRIQHVLEQLGEHPDLDWLATAPREEALDFLTALPGVGRKTAACVMIFALGRPEIPVDTHVHRVGGRLGLFRARASSEEAHDEMLAITPPEDAYELHLNLIRHGRAICRPRPLCTECALRRICPAYRSGAVSGYMVPRQR
;
A
#
# COMPACT_ATOMS: atom_id res chain seq x y z
N MET A 1 -50.30 20.96 22.38
CA MET A 1 -50.53 19.93 21.35
C MET A 1 -49.32 19.90 20.43
N GLY A 2 -48.42 18.98 20.68
CA GLY A 2 -47.12 18.85 19.92
C GLY A 2 -47.35 18.11 18.60
N ARG A 3 -46.81 18.64 17.54
CA ARG A 3 -46.83 18.00 16.20
C ARG A 3 -45.87 16.83 16.20
N VAL A 4 -46.36 15.65 15.82
CA VAL A 4 -45.53 14.44 15.61
C VAL A 4 -44.81 14.59 14.28
N PRO A 5 -43.48 14.37 14.21
CA PRO A 5 -42.73 14.45 12.96
C PRO A 5 -43.11 13.31 11.99
N VAL A 6 -43.17 13.60 10.69
CA VAL A 6 -43.38 12.68 9.59
C VAL A 6 -42.13 12.68 8.68
N ASP A 7 -41.84 11.56 8.03
CA ASP A 7 -40.71 11.45 7.11
C ASP A 7 -40.91 12.27 5.81
N LYS A 8 -39.91 12.30 4.95
CA LYS A 8 -39.91 13.06 3.68
C LYS A 8 -41.02 12.62 2.71
N ASP A 9 -41.61 11.45 2.93
CA ASP A 9 -42.67 10.87 2.12
C ASP A 9 -44.05 10.94 2.81
N GLY A 10 -44.17 11.68 3.93
CA GLY A 10 -45.43 11.94 4.63
C GLY A 10 -45.95 10.76 5.48
N ARG A 11 -45.12 9.77 5.81
CA ARG A 11 -45.51 8.56 6.56
C ARG A 11 -45.16 8.70 8.04
N ARG A 12 -45.99 8.10 8.90
CA ARG A 12 -45.72 8.00 10.34
C ARG A 12 -44.97 6.70 10.65
N PRO A 13 -43.94 6.72 11.53
CA PRO A 13 -43.26 5.52 11.95
C PRO A 13 -44.15 4.57 12.71
N LEU A 14 -43.97 3.27 12.55
CA LEU A 14 -44.68 2.24 13.32
C LEU A 14 -44.12 2.14 14.74
N PRO A 15 -44.92 1.87 15.75
CA PRO A 15 -44.47 1.82 17.14
C PRO A 15 -43.53 0.61 17.33
N GLY A 16 -42.31 0.88 17.82
CA GLY A 16 -41.34 -0.14 18.21
C GLY A 16 -40.02 -0.15 17.42
N GLN A 17 -39.79 0.73 16.44
CA GLN A 17 -38.48 0.87 15.84
C GLN A 17 -37.66 1.97 16.53
N PRO A 18 -36.38 1.68 16.89
CA PRO A 18 -35.49 2.74 17.35
C PRO A 18 -35.23 3.73 16.22
N PRO A 19 -34.89 4.99 16.49
CA PRO A 19 -34.59 5.99 15.48
C PRO A 19 -33.39 5.50 14.66
N GLU A 20 -33.52 5.56 13.33
CA GLU A 20 -32.38 5.40 12.42
C GLU A 20 -31.44 6.58 12.70
N GLU A 21 -30.36 6.33 13.42
CA GLU A 21 -29.23 7.23 13.44
C GLU A 21 -28.73 7.31 12.01
N GLY A 22 -28.79 8.51 11.43
CA GLY A 22 -28.21 8.81 10.15
C GLY A 22 -26.73 8.45 10.16
N GLY A 23 -26.45 7.23 9.71
CA GLY A 23 -25.10 6.80 9.43
C GLY A 23 -24.64 7.57 8.21
N ASP A 24 -23.82 8.59 8.43
CA ASP A 24 -22.93 9.06 7.40
C ASP A 24 -22.19 7.84 6.87
N ALA A 25 -22.44 7.51 5.61
CA ALA A 25 -21.71 6.51 4.89
C ALA A 25 -20.25 6.99 4.88
N VAL A 26 -19.47 6.47 5.80
CA VAL A 26 -18.03 6.65 5.81
C VAL A 26 -17.53 5.85 4.63
N ASP A 27 -17.26 6.54 3.53
CA ASP A 27 -16.53 6.00 2.39
C ASP A 27 -15.18 5.46 2.91
N ASP A 28 -15.12 4.14 3.13
CA ASP A 28 -13.92 3.39 3.52
C ASP A 28 -12.98 3.20 2.31
N ASP A 29 -13.03 4.13 1.37
CA ASP A 29 -12.27 4.19 0.12
C ASP A 29 -10.99 5.04 0.23
N GLY A 30 -10.47 5.23 1.45
CA GLY A 30 -9.19 5.89 1.63
C GLY A 30 -8.08 5.12 0.93
N PRO A 31 -7.31 5.77 0.03
CA PRO A 31 -6.04 5.21 -0.43
C PRO A 31 -5.14 4.95 0.78
N CYS A 32 -4.06 4.20 0.57
CA CYS A 32 -3.00 3.96 1.56
C CYS A 32 -2.47 5.26 2.25
N LEU A 33 -3.03 6.42 1.89
CA LEU A 33 -2.63 7.76 2.25
C LEU A 33 -3.87 8.62 2.54
N ASP A 34 -4.28 8.71 3.78
CA ASP A 34 -5.00 9.90 4.22
C ASP A 34 -3.96 11.00 4.55
N ARG A 35 -3.78 11.93 3.60
CA ARG A 35 -2.90 13.10 3.76
C ARG A 35 -3.26 13.88 5.02
N ARG A 36 -4.53 13.98 5.40
CA ARG A 36 -4.97 14.70 6.60
C ARG A 36 -4.55 14.04 7.91
N ALA A 37 -4.31 12.72 7.89
CA ALA A 37 -3.77 12.00 9.05
C ALA A 37 -2.24 12.19 9.14
N LEU A 38 -1.54 12.25 8.00
CA LEU A 38 -0.12 12.63 7.94
C LEU A 38 0.06 14.09 8.36
N ASP A 39 -0.70 15.02 7.77
CA ASP A 39 -0.64 16.45 8.07
C ASP A 39 -0.96 16.76 9.54
N ARG A 40 -1.85 16.00 10.19
CA ARG A 40 -2.13 16.16 11.63
C ARG A 40 -1.01 15.62 12.52
N ALA A 41 -0.39 14.51 12.16
CA ALA A 41 0.71 13.94 12.93
C ALA A 41 2.02 14.73 12.72
N ASP A 42 2.23 15.28 11.52
CA ASP A 42 3.44 16.04 11.18
C ASP A 42 3.28 17.55 11.44
N ASN A 43 2.05 18.11 11.52
CA ASN A 43 1.78 19.50 11.96
C ASN A 43 2.08 19.75 13.45
N ILE A 44 2.26 18.73 14.26
CA ILE A 44 2.80 18.89 15.63
C ILE A 44 4.29 19.27 15.57
N LEU A 45 4.97 19.05 14.44
CA LEU A 45 6.35 19.47 14.18
C LEU A 45 6.46 20.85 13.48
N GLY A 46 5.34 21.51 13.24
CA GLY A 46 5.27 22.78 12.52
C GLY A 46 5.71 23.98 13.36
N THR A 47 7.00 24.12 13.66
CA THR A 47 7.71 25.40 13.89
C THR A 47 9.22 25.21 14.09
N LEU A 48 9.85 24.23 13.47
CA LEU A 48 11.30 24.28 13.32
C LEU A 48 11.64 24.85 11.93
N PRO A 49 12.44 25.92 11.84
CA PRO A 49 12.87 26.44 10.55
C PRO A 49 13.64 25.36 9.81
N LEU A 50 13.33 25.18 8.53
CA LEU A 50 14.09 24.32 7.64
C LEU A 50 15.58 24.65 7.78
N PRO A 51 16.45 23.69 8.06
CA PRO A 51 17.88 23.96 8.06
C PRO A 51 18.28 24.37 6.64
N SER A 52 18.78 25.60 6.53
CA SER A 52 19.38 26.14 5.32
C SER A 52 20.43 25.16 4.77
N ASN A 53 20.32 24.82 3.49
CA ASN A 53 21.32 24.21 2.61
C ASN A 53 22.60 23.71 3.30
N ARG A 54 22.54 22.66 4.10
CA ARG A 54 23.74 21.86 4.41
C ARG A 54 23.85 20.82 3.33
N ALA A 55 25.03 20.74 2.74
CA ALA A 55 25.41 19.73 1.78
C ALA A 55 24.92 18.35 2.28
N ILE A 56 24.10 17.69 1.46
CA ILE A 56 23.55 16.36 1.73
C ILE A 56 24.74 15.45 1.99
N SER A 57 24.90 15.02 3.23
CA SER A 57 25.94 14.07 3.62
C SER A 57 25.50 12.71 3.10
N ILE A 58 26.00 12.34 1.92
CA ILE A 58 25.79 11.02 1.36
C ILE A 58 26.38 10.03 2.35
N PRO A 59 25.60 9.01 2.86
CA PRO A 59 26.15 7.99 3.74
C PRO A 59 27.40 7.39 3.15
N ASP A 60 28.44 7.23 3.95
CA ASP A 60 29.73 6.77 3.48
C ASP A 60 29.62 5.35 2.88
N ALA A 61 30.62 4.97 2.08
CA ALA A 61 30.68 3.67 1.44
C ALA A 61 30.69 2.49 2.43
N ARG A 62 30.91 2.77 3.73
CA ARG A 62 30.90 1.78 4.81
C ARG A 62 29.49 1.43 5.27
N SER A 63 28.61 2.41 5.43
CA SER A 63 27.19 2.21 5.74
C SER A 63 26.48 1.46 4.60
N ARG A 64 26.87 1.75 3.35
CA ARG A 64 26.38 1.03 2.15
C ARG A 64 26.82 -0.44 2.11
N ARG A 65 28.03 -0.77 2.62
CA ARG A 65 28.57 -2.14 2.63
C ARG A 65 27.99 -3.01 3.73
N VAL A 66 27.51 -2.46 4.84
CA VAL A 66 26.85 -3.23 5.91
C VAL A 66 25.52 -3.77 5.39
N ALA A 67 24.75 -2.95 4.68
CA ALA A 67 23.50 -3.39 4.04
C ALA A 67 23.71 -4.48 2.96
N ALA A 68 24.86 -4.47 2.28
CA ALA A 68 25.20 -5.46 1.24
C ALA A 68 25.69 -6.81 1.82
N ARG A 69 26.41 -6.82 2.95
CA ARG A 69 26.96 -8.05 3.55
C ARG A 69 25.92 -8.98 4.17
N GLY A 70 24.75 -8.48 4.58
CA GLY A 70 23.65 -9.30 5.12
C GLY A 70 23.03 -10.25 4.10
N ARG A 71 23.32 -10.09 2.81
CA ARG A 71 22.77 -10.91 1.72
C ARG A 71 23.57 -12.16 1.37
N GLU A 72 24.86 -12.20 1.61
CA GLU A 72 25.68 -13.32 1.13
C GLU A 72 25.43 -14.64 1.88
N THR A 73 24.90 -14.57 3.10
CA THR A 73 24.65 -15.77 3.91
C THR A 73 23.22 -16.33 3.76
N GLY A 74 22.23 -15.52 3.34
CA GLY A 74 20.81 -15.94 3.22
C GLY A 74 20.39 -16.41 1.82
N LEU A 75 21.13 -16.05 0.77
CA LEU A 75 20.73 -16.27 -0.63
C LEU A 75 21.07 -17.67 -1.18
N ARG A 76 21.81 -18.50 -0.45
CA ARG A 76 22.15 -19.85 -0.93
C ARG A 76 21.06 -20.91 -0.71
N GLU A 77 20.13 -20.72 0.24
CA GLU A 77 19.12 -21.73 0.56
C GLU A 77 17.73 -21.49 -0.03
N ALA A 78 17.41 -20.29 -0.49
CA ALA A 78 16.10 -19.95 -1.06
C ALA A 78 16.03 -20.04 -2.60
N ARG A 79 16.89 -20.83 -3.25
CA ARG A 79 16.69 -21.22 -4.65
C ARG A 79 15.61 -22.30 -4.75
N GLY A 80 14.41 -21.97 -4.28
CA GLY A 80 13.19 -22.68 -4.67
C GLY A 80 13.11 -22.69 -6.19
N ARG A 81 12.78 -23.84 -6.79
CA ARG A 81 12.59 -24.02 -8.23
C ARG A 81 11.84 -22.83 -8.81
N ILE A 82 12.52 -22.05 -9.66
CA ILE A 82 11.85 -21.04 -10.50
C ILE A 82 10.74 -21.80 -11.25
N PRO A 83 9.47 -21.44 -11.06
CA PRO A 83 8.39 -22.15 -11.75
C PRO A 83 8.66 -22.01 -13.25
N LYS A 84 8.62 -23.12 -13.98
CA LYS A 84 8.80 -23.12 -15.43
C LYS A 84 7.88 -22.07 -16.01
N ARG A 85 8.46 -21.09 -16.78
CA ARG A 85 7.69 -20.07 -17.48
C ARG A 85 6.56 -20.76 -18.26
N ASP A 86 5.34 -20.33 -18.09
CA ASP A 86 4.23 -20.76 -18.94
C ASP A 86 4.53 -20.26 -20.36
N PRO A 87 4.85 -21.16 -21.30
CA PRO A 87 5.26 -20.77 -22.64
C PRO A 87 4.11 -20.13 -23.45
N SER A 88 2.87 -20.31 -23.00
CA SER A 88 1.67 -19.76 -23.64
C SER A 88 1.37 -18.32 -23.24
N TRP A 89 1.87 -17.86 -22.09
CA TRP A 89 1.65 -16.48 -21.65
C TRP A 89 2.44 -15.50 -22.51
N ARG A 90 1.76 -14.44 -22.94
CA ARG A 90 2.37 -13.31 -23.66
C ARG A 90 2.11 -12.03 -22.89
N ARG A 91 3.16 -11.21 -22.77
CA ARG A 91 3.05 -9.89 -22.18
C ARG A 91 1.95 -9.08 -22.86
N PRO A 92 1.01 -8.44 -22.11
CA PRO A 92 -0.06 -7.67 -22.70
C PRO A 92 0.51 -6.48 -23.49
N SER A 93 -0.13 -6.18 -24.62
CA SER A 93 0.23 -4.98 -25.40
C SER A 93 -0.08 -3.70 -24.62
N ARG A 94 0.65 -2.62 -24.91
CA ARG A 94 0.38 -1.28 -24.32
C ARG A 94 -1.09 -0.87 -24.50
N ARG A 95 -1.66 -1.10 -25.67
CA ARG A 95 -3.09 -0.83 -25.97
C ARG A 95 -4.01 -1.54 -24.99
N ARG A 96 -3.70 -2.77 -24.61
CA ARG A 96 -4.51 -3.53 -23.65
C ARG A 96 -4.39 -2.96 -22.23
N VAL A 97 -3.18 -2.58 -21.81
CA VAL A 97 -2.95 -1.98 -20.49
C VAL A 97 -3.70 -0.66 -20.38
N VAL A 98 -3.59 0.21 -21.39
CA VAL A 98 -4.33 1.46 -21.49
C VAL A 98 -5.84 1.22 -21.44
N ALA A 99 -6.36 0.24 -22.17
CA ALA A 99 -7.79 -0.09 -22.15
C ALA A 99 -8.28 -0.60 -20.78
N ILE A 100 -7.44 -1.26 -19.99
CA ILE A 100 -7.75 -1.66 -18.61
C ILE A 100 -7.74 -0.42 -17.71
N ARG A 101 -6.68 0.41 -17.77
CA ARG A 101 -6.58 1.66 -17.02
C ARG A 101 -7.77 2.57 -17.26
N ASP A 102 -8.14 2.80 -18.51
CA ASP A 102 -9.24 3.70 -18.87
C ASP A 102 -10.58 3.22 -18.28
N ARG A 103 -10.88 1.92 -18.36
CA ARG A 103 -12.08 1.36 -17.73
C ARG A 103 -12.07 1.44 -16.21
N LEU A 104 -10.91 1.31 -15.59
CA LEU A 104 -10.76 1.50 -14.15
C LEU A 104 -10.93 2.97 -13.78
N ARG A 105 -10.40 3.89 -14.61
CA ARG A 105 -10.59 5.34 -14.46
C ARG A 105 -12.05 5.75 -14.58
N ASP A 106 -12.78 5.18 -15.52
CA ASP A 106 -14.22 5.43 -15.68
C ASP A 106 -15.02 5.01 -14.44
N LEU A 107 -14.57 3.97 -13.70
CA LEU A 107 -15.22 3.48 -12.50
C LEU A 107 -14.81 4.23 -11.22
N TYR A 108 -13.54 4.56 -11.10
CA TYR A 108 -12.95 5.00 -9.81
C TYR A 108 -12.31 6.39 -9.88
N GLY A 109 -12.35 7.04 -11.05
CA GLY A 109 -11.69 8.31 -11.26
C GLY A 109 -10.17 8.22 -11.42
N ARG A 110 -9.55 9.36 -11.68
CA ARG A 110 -8.10 9.52 -11.67
C ARG A 110 -7.68 10.12 -10.33
N PRO A 111 -7.03 9.36 -9.45
CA PRO A 111 -6.56 9.88 -8.18
C PRO A 111 -5.47 10.92 -8.41
N ALA A 112 -5.46 11.98 -7.62
CA ALA A 112 -4.34 12.91 -7.59
C ALA A 112 -3.10 12.20 -7.05
N TRP A 113 -1.96 12.39 -7.71
CA TRP A 113 -0.69 11.86 -7.26
C TRP A 113 0.14 12.99 -6.66
N GLU A 114 0.18 13.04 -5.36
CA GLU A 114 0.93 14.02 -4.59
C GLU A 114 1.80 13.28 -3.58
N PRO A 115 3.10 13.10 -3.89
CA PRO A 115 4.05 12.51 -2.96
C PRO A 115 4.16 13.38 -1.70
N HIS A 116 4.13 12.75 -0.53
CA HIS A 116 4.10 13.51 0.73
C HIS A 116 5.49 13.89 1.27
N GLY A 117 6.59 13.39 0.70
CA GLY A 117 7.95 13.78 1.09
C GLY A 117 8.48 13.19 2.40
N HIS A 118 7.81 12.18 2.98
CA HIS A 118 8.20 11.60 4.28
C HIS A 118 8.52 10.11 4.16
N PRO A 119 9.69 9.72 3.62
CA PRO A 119 9.96 8.32 3.29
C PRO A 119 10.05 7.39 4.51
N ILE A 120 10.56 7.86 5.66
CA ILE A 120 10.59 7.06 6.89
C ILE A 120 9.16 6.85 7.42
N ALA A 121 8.32 7.88 7.38
CA ALA A 121 6.92 7.77 7.79
C ALA A 121 6.19 6.72 6.94
N GLU A 122 6.35 6.75 5.62
CA GLU A 122 5.76 5.77 4.71
C GLU A 122 6.31 4.36 4.96
N LEU A 123 7.61 4.22 5.19
CA LEU A 123 8.24 2.94 5.52
C LEU A 123 7.62 2.34 6.79
N VAL A 124 7.53 3.11 7.86
CA VAL A 124 6.94 2.67 9.13
C VAL A 124 5.46 2.37 8.99
N ARG A 125 4.67 3.23 8.32
CA ARG A 125 3.25 2.98 8.04
C ARG A 125 3.04 1.71 7.23
N THR A 126 3.88 1.46 6.23
CA THR A 126 3.80 0.24 5.42
C THR A 126 4.15 -1.00 6.25
N ILE A 127 5.10 -0.95 7.18
CA ILE A 127 5.36 -2.03 8.14
C ILE A 127 4.13 -2.25 9.04
N LEU A 128 3.52 -1.18 9.54
CA LEU A 128 2.32 -1.26 10.36
C LEU A 128 1.11 -1.82 9.61
N SER A 129 1.01 -1.60 8.30
CA SER A 129 -0.08 -2.10 7.46
C SER A 129 -0.06 -3.63 7.26
N GLN A 130 1.05 -4.30 7.57
CA GLN A 130 1.16 -5.75 7.41
C GLN A 130 0.16 -6.48 8.32
N ASN A 131 -0.74 -7.28 7.70
CA ASN A 131 -1.77 -8.05 8.39
C ASN A 131 -2.68 -7.21 9.32
N THR A 132 -3.02 -5.99 8.90
CA THR A 132 -3.97 -5.13 9.61
C THR A 132 -4.79 -4.30 8.62
N ASN A 133 -5.91 -3.71 9.08
CA ASN A 133 -6.69 -2.77 8.28
C ASN A 133 -6.16 -1.34 8.40
N ASP A 134 -6.57 -0.47 7.48
CA ASP A 134 -6.07 0.89 7.40
C ASP A 134 -6.37 1.70 8.68
N ARG A 135 -7.58 1.59 9.24
CA ARG A 135 -7.97 2.28 10.48
C ARG A 135 -7.07 1.91 11.67
N ASN A 136 -6.85 0.64 11.88
CA ASN A 136 -6.02 0.17 12.99
C ASN A 136 -4.54 0.55 12.81
N ARG A 137 -4.04 0.53 11.57
CA ARG A 137 -2.72 1.05 11.21
C ARG A 137 -2.59 2.53 11.61
N ASP A 138 -3.56 3.35 11.22
CA ASP A 138 -3.50 4.80 11.45
C ASP A 138 -3.62 5.14 12.93
N VAL A 139 -4.47 4.44 13.68
CA VAL A 139 -4.52 4.58 15.15
C VAL A 139 -3.20 4.21 15.80
N ALA A 140 -2.57 3.11 15.39
CA ALA A 140 -1.29 2.69 15.93
C ALA A 140 -0.17 3.70 15.60
N TYR A 141 -0.15 4.19 14.35
CA TYR A 141 0.80 5.21 13.91
C TYR A 141 0.63 6.50 14.72
N ALA A 142 -0.58 7.02 14.85
CA ALA A 142 -0.85 8.23 15.61
C ALA A 142 -0.41 8.11 17.08
N ARG A 143 -0.79 7.02 17.78
CA ARG A 143 -0.36 6.76 19.16
C ARG A 143 1.17 6.70 19.32
N MET A 144 1.83 6.07 18.37
CA MET A 144 3.29 6.01 18.35
C MET A 144 3.90 7.42 18.22
N ARG A 145 3.39 8.23 17.28
CA ARG A 145 3.91 9.60 17.04
C ARG A 145 3.58 10.56 18.18
N ASP A 146 2.43 10.43 18.81
CA ASP A 146 2.06 11.22 20.00
C ASP A 146 3.00 10.93 21.19
N ARG A 147 3.39 9.65 21.37
CA ARG A 147 4.27 9.24 22.47
C ARG A 147 5.74 9.47 22.15
N PHE A 148 6.14 9.29 20.90
CA PHE A 148 7.52 9.39 20.41
C PHE A 148 7.56 10.31 19.19
N PRO A 149 7.61 11.65 19.41
CA PRO A 149 7.57 12.65 18.34
C PRO A 149 8.68 12.57 17.30
N THR A 150 9.88 12.08 17.61
CA THR A 150 10.99 11.95 16.67
C THR A 150 11.31 10.49 16.34
N TRP A 151 12.02 10.25 15.25
CA TRP A 151 12.40 8.88 14.85
C TRP A 151 13.46 8.30 15.77
N GLU A 152 14.34 9.15 16.31
CA GLU A 152 15.31 8.78 17.34
C GLU A 152 14.59 8.28 18.60
N GLN A 153 13.55 8.99 19.05
CA GLN A 153 12.75 8.55 20.19
C GLN A 153 12.02 7.22 19.93
N VAL A 154 11.54 6.97 18.70
CA VAL A 154 10.97 5.68 18.34
C VAL A 154 12.03 4.58 18.35
N ARG A 155 13.23 4.85 17.83
CA ARG A 155 14.36 3.93 17.82
C ARG A 155 14.78 3.54 19.25
N ASP A 156 14.92 4.54 20.12
CA ASP A 156 15.49 4.39 21.46
C ASP A 156 14.40 4.10 22.53
N ALA A 157 13.14 4.00 22.13
CA ALA A 157 12.01 3.74 23.03
C ALA A 157 12.18 2.41 23.77
N PRO A 158 11.78 2.34 25.06
CA PRO A 158 11.66 1.06 25.75
C PRO A 158 10.76 0.11 24.95
N PRO A 159 11.19 -1.14 24.66
CA PRO A 159 10.43 -2.06 23.79
C PRO A 159 8.98 -2.27 24.23
N ALA A 160 8.73 -2.38 25.53
CA ALA A 160 7.37 -2.55 26.06
C ALA A 160 6.47 -1.34 25.79
N GLU A 161 7.02 -0.13 25.84
CA GLU A 161 6.27 1.10 25.63
C GLU A 161 5.90 1.27 24.15
N LEU A 162 6.84 0.98 23.24
CA LEU A 162 6.59 1.00 21.81
C LEU A 162 5.56 -0.07 21.41
N GLN A 163 5.68 -1.28 21.96
CA GLN A 163 4.69 -2.35 21.73
C GLN A 163 3.28 -1.93 22.17
N GLU A 164 3.16 -1.28 23.34
CA GLU A 164 1.85 -0.80 23.83
C GLU A 164 1.29 0.29 22.91
N ALA A 165 2.08 1.24 22.47
CA ALA A 165 1.65 2.27 21.52
C ALA A 165 1.12 1.65 20.21
N LEU A 166 1.78 0.60 19.73
CA LEU A 166 1.47 -0.10 18.47
C LEU A 166 0.37 -1.16 18.61
N ARG A 167 -0.12 -1.45 19.81
CA ARG A 167 -1.10 -2.53 20.07
C ARG A 167 -2.35 -2.49 19.19
N PRO A 168 -2.96 -1.32 18.89
CA PRO A 168 -4.12 -1.25 18.00
C PRO A 168 -3.87 -1.79 16.59
N GLY A 169 -2.62 -1.68 16.10
CA GLY A 169 -2.21 -2.16 14.77
C GLY A 169 -2.03 -3.68 14.67
N GLY A 170 -2.20 -4.43 15.77
CA GLY A 170 -1.96 -5.87 15.83
C GLY A 170 -0.49 -6.25 15.61
N LEU A 171 -0.12 -7.45 16.05
CA LEU A 171 1.24 -7.98 15.93
C LEU A 171 2.32 -7.03 16.48
N SER A 172 2.00 -6.24 17.51
CA SER A 172 2.90 -5.22 18.05
C SER A 172 4.23 -5.82 18.56
N ALA A 173 4.19 -7.02 19.14
CA ALA A 173 5.40 -7.75 19.57
C ALA A 173 6.38 -8.07 18.41
N THR A 174 5.88 -8.15 17.19
CA THR A 174 6.71 -8.37 15.99
C THR A 174 7.05 -7.06 15.27
N LYS A 175 6.09 -6.14 15.21
CA LYS A 175 6.24 -4.88 14.46
C LYS A 175 7.16 -3.88 15.18
N ALA A 176 7.05 -3.75 16.51
CA ALA A 176 7.88 -2.83 17.28
C ALA A 176 9.38 -3.10 17.13
N PRO A 177 9.89 -4.31 17.43
CA PRO A 177 11.32 -4.57 17.25
C PRO A 177 11.76 -4.42 15.78
N ARG A 178 10.89 -4.73 14.82
CA ARG A 178 11.21 -4.53 13.39
C ARG A 178 11.39 -3.06 13.05
N ILE A 179 10.50 -2.18 13.53
CA ILE A 179 10.60 -0.74 13.32
C ILE A 179 11.87 -0.20 13.98
N GLN A 180 12.16 -0.58 15.22
CA GLN A 180 13.38 -0.18 15.91
C GLN A 180 14.62 -0.62 15.15
N HIS A 181 14.68 -1.88 14.75
CA HIS A 181 15.82 -2.40 13.99
C HIS A 181 16.01 -1.72 12.62
N VAL A 182 14.92 -1.35 11.94
CA VAL A 182 15.00 -0.52 10.72
C VAL A 182 15.61 0.85 11.05
N LEU A 183 15.14 1.53 12.09
CA LEU A 183 15.65 2.84 12.47
C LEU A 183 17.10 2.79 12.96
N GLU A 184 17.51 1.74 13.65
CA GLU A 184 18.91 1.48 14.03
C GLU A 184 19.82 1.35 12.80
N GLN A 185 19.35 0.65 11.75
CA GLN A 185 20.08 0.50 10.48
C GLN A 185 20.23 1.83 9.72
N LEU A 186 19.29 2.76 9.92
CA LEU A 186 19.37 4.11 9.34
C LEU A 186 20.34 5.03 10.10
N GLY A 187 20.82 4.62 11.27
CA GLY A 187 21.86 5.31 12.03
C GLY A 187 21.35 6.31 13.05
N GLU A 188 22.24 7.19 13.52
CA GLU A 188 21.97 8.14 14.60
C GLU A 188 20.89 9.16 14.20
N HIS A 189 20.98 9.66 12.98
CA HIS A 189 20.00 10.58 12.39
C HIS A 189 19.33 9.89 11.19
N PRO A 190 18.20 9.20 11.43
CA PRO A 190 17.51 8.48 10.36
C PRO A 190 17.10 9.41 9.21
N ASP A 191 17.60 9.14 8.02
CA ASP A 191 17.31 9.89 6.79
C ASP A 191 17.19 8.95 5.58
N LEU A 192 16.20 9.19 4.74
CA LEU A 192 15.96 8.49 3.49
C LEU A 192 15.71 9.46 2.32
N ASP A 193 15.88 10.76 2.50
CA ASP A 193 15.57 11.77 1.46
C ASP A 193 16.50 11.64 0.23
N TRP A 194 17.74 11.17 0.44
CA TRP A 194 18.68 10.89 -0.63
C TRP A 194 18.16 9.86 -1.65
N LEU A 195 17.22 8.99 -1.26
CA LEU A 195 16.59 8.03 -2.16
C LEU A 195 15.79 8.71 -3.27
N ALA A 196 15.40 9.97 -3.11
CA ALA A 196 14.67 10.71 -4.13
C ALA A 196 15.48 10.88 -5.43
N THR A 197 16.82 11.00 -5.31
CA THR A 197 17.74 11.25 -6.41
C THR A 197 18.66 10.07 -6.76
N ALA A 198 18.76 9.07 -5.89
CA ALA A 198 19.60 7.88 -6.11
C ALA A 198 19.16 7.10 -7.36
N PRO A 199 20.06 6.36 -8.05
CA PRO A 199 19.67 5.41 -9.07
C PRO A 199 18.58 4.45 -8.54
N ARG A 200 17.62 4.08 -9.41
CA ARG A 200 16.47 3.27 -9.01
C ARG A 200 16.87 1.96 -8.34
N GLU A 201 17.80 1.26 -8.93
CA GLU A 201 18.29 -0.03 -8.45
C GLU A 201 18.97 0.13 -7.08
N GLU A 202 19.78 1.17 -6.91
CA GLU A 202 20.45 1.49 -5.64
C GLU A 202 19.42 1.76 -4.54
N ALA A 203 18.39 2.55 -4.84
CA ALA A 203 17.31 2.86 -3.90
C ALA A 203 16.52 1.61 -3.48
N LEU A 204 16.17 0.74 -4.44
CA LEU A 204 15.45 -0.50 -4.16
C LEU A 204 16.32 -1.49 -3.40
N ASP A 205 17.59 -1.61 -3.77
CA ASP A 205 18.55 -2.49 -3.11
C ASP A 205 18.76 -2.08 -1.65
N PHE A 206 18.91 -0.78 -1.41
CA PHE A 206 19.01 -0.26 -0.06
C PHE A 206 17.76 -0.56 0.77
N LEU A 207 16.59 -0.18 0.27
CA LEU A 207 15.33 -0.39 0.98
C LEU A 207 15.07 -1.87 1.26
N THR A 208 15.30 -2.75 0.30
CA THR A 208 15.06 -4.19 0.47
C THR A 208 16.12 -4.89 1.32
N ALA A 209 17.24 -4.26 1.59
CA ALA A 209 18.23 -4.74 2.55
C ALA A 209 17.80 -4.51 4.01
N LEU A 210 16.88 -3.58 4.26
CA LEU A 210 16.35 -3.31 5.59
C LEU A 210 15.52 -4.50 6.10
N PRO A 211 15.57 -4.81 7.42
CA PRO A 211 14.92 -5.98 7.99
C PRO A 211 13.41 -5.93 7.84
N GLY A 212 12.84 -6.94 7.19
CA GLY A 212 11.38 -7.06 6.96
C GLY A 212 10.82 -6.11 5.90
N VAL A 213 11.69 -5.45 5.12
CA VAL A 213 11.32 -4.62 3.98
C VAL A 213 11.48 -5.44 2.71
N GLY A 214 10.37 -5.88 2.14
CA GLY A 214 10.33 -6.55 0.83
C GLY A 214 10.08 -5.57 -0.32
N ARG A 215 10.08 -6.09 -1.55
CA ARG A 215 9.87 -5.32 -2.78
C ARG A 215 8.61 -4.43 -2.73
N LYS A 216 7.48 -4.96 -2.20
CA LYS A 216 6.23 -4.18 -2.05
C LYS A 216 6.42 -2.98 -1.16
N THR A 217 7.08 -3.14 -0.01
CA THR A 217 7.31 -2.04 0.94
C THR A 217 8.23 -0.99 0.34
N ALA A 218 9.32 -1.40 -0.30
CA ALA A 218 10.21 -0.51 -1.02
C ALA A 218 9.48 0.29 -2.12
N ALA A 219 8.65 -0.38 -2.91
CA ALA A 219 7.85 0.27 -3.94
C ALA A 219 6.83 1.29 -3.37
N CYS A 220 6.26 1.03 -2.18
CA CYS A 220 5.40 2.02 -1.50
C CYS A 220 6.19 3.28 -1.12
N VAL A 221 7.36 3.14 -0.52
CA VAL A 221 8.21 4.30 -0.18
C VAL A 221 8.55 5.11 -1.44
N MET A 222 8.92 4.43 -2.51
CA MET A 222 9.28 5.08 -3.78
C MET A 222 8.12 5.88 -4.37
N ILE A 223 6.92 5.29 -4.45
CA ILE A 223 5.80 5.95 -5.15
C ILE A 223 5.07 6.95 -4.27
N PHE A 224 4.81 6.64 -2.99
CA PHE A 224 3.96 7.48 -2.13
C PHE A 224 4.74 8.61 -1.45
N ALA A 225 5.97 8.35 -1.03
CA ALA A 225 6.77 9.36 -0.37
C ALA A 225 7.66 10.15 -1.33
N LEU A 226 8.34 9.47 -2.24
CA LEU A 226 9.39 10.06 -3.07
C LEU A 226 8.93 10.46 -4.48
N GLY A 227 7.70 10.14 -4.87
CA GLY A 227 7.17 10.45 -6.20
C GLY A 227 7.87 9.71 -7.34
N ARG A 228 8.54 8.60 -7.04
CA ARG A 228 9.24 7.81 -8.04
C ARG A 228 8.34 6.71 -8.59
N PRO A 229 8.22 6.60 -9.92
CA PRO A 229 7.32 5.64 -10.53
C PRO A 229 7.68 4.19 -10.15
N GLU A 230 6.85 3.59 -9.32
CA GLU A 230 6.86 2.18 -8.94
C GLU A 230 5.43 1.68 -8.84
N ILE A 231 5.22 0.37 -8.94
CA ILE A 231 3.90 -0.23 -8.73
C ILE A 231 4.01 -1.27 -7.62
N PRO A 232 3.58 -0.91 -6.40
CA PRO A 232 3.52 -1.89 -5.32
C PRO A 232 2.54 -3.01 -5.69
N VAL A 233 2.98 -4.25 -5.65
CA VAL A 233 2.11 -5.41 -5.89
C VAL A 233 1.71 -6.03 -4.56
N ASP A 234 0.57 -5.60 -4.04
CA ASP A 234 -0.06 -6.18 -2.86
C ASP A 234 -0.95 -7.37 -3.25
N THR A 235 -1.66 -7.93 -2.29
CA THR A 235 -2.55 -9.07 -2.52
C THR A 235 -3.72 -8.74 -3.47
N HIS A 236 -4.19 -7.49 -3.49
CA HIS A 236 -5.23 -7.05 -4.41
C HIS A 236 -4.68 -6.88 -5.82
N VAL A 237 -3.60 -6.14 -5.99
CA VAL A 237 -2.93 -5.94 -7.29
C VAL A 237 -2.51 -7.28 -7.88
N HIS A 238 -1.92 -8.18 -7.07
CA HIS A 238 -1.52 -9.52 -7.52
C HIS A 238 -2.72 -10.33 -8.01
N ARG A 239 -3.80 -10.36 -7.24
CA ARG A 239 -5.01 -11.11 -7.63
C ARG A 239 -5.68 -10.54 -8.87
N VAL A 240 -5.90 -9.22 -8.89
CA VAL A 240 -6.58 -8.54 -10.00
C VAL A 240 -5.72 -8.57 -11.26
N GLY A 241 -4.43 -8.22 -11.15
CA GLY A 241 -3.48 -8.20 -12.26
C GLY A 241 -3.31 -9.58 -12.89
N GLY A 242 -3.17 -10.62 -12.07
CA GLY A 242 -3.09 -12.00 -12.56
C GLY A 242 -4.36 -12.44 -13.29
N ARG A 243 -5.56 -12.11 -12.77
CA ARG A 243 -6.84 -12.42 -13.44
C ARG A 243 -7.03 -11.64 -14.73
N LEU A 244 -6.56 -10.40 -14.80
CA LEU A 244 -6.58 -9.57 -16.00
C LEU A 244 -5.48 -9.94 -17.01
N GLY A 245 -4.55 -10.83 -16.62
CA GLY A 245 -3.43 -11.24 -17.46
C GLY A 245 -2.37 -10.14 -17.67
N LEU A 246 -2.20 -9.25 -16.69
CA LEU A 246 -1.16 -8.24 -16.69
C LEU A 246 0.23 -8.85 -16.47
N PHE A 247 0.28 -9.98 -15.80
CA PHE A 247 1.41 -10.88 -15.68
C PHE A 247 0.91 -12.33 -15.73
N ARG A 248 1.80 -13.30 -15.81
CA ARG A 248 1.40 -14.71 -15.91
C ARG A 248 0.67 -15.18 -14.65
N ALA A 249 -0.26 -16.11 -14.85
CA ALA A 249 -0.91 -16.78 -13.73
C ALA A 249 0.15 -17.45 -12.83
N ARG A 250 0.04 -17.29 -11.51
CA ARG A 250 0.98 -17.80 -10.51
C ARG A 250 2.41 -17.18 -10.60
N ALA A 251 2.53 -15.96 -11.12
CA ALA A 251 3.76 -15.19 -11.00
C ALA A 251 4.16 -15.07 -9.53
N SER A 252 5.45 -15.09 -9.23
CA SER A 252 5.94 -14.69 -7.92
C SER A 252 5.65 -13.21 -7.67
N SER A 253 5.77 -12.76 -6.43
CA SER A 253 5.64 -11.33 -6.11
C SER A 253 6.65 -10.50 -6.90
N GLU A 254 7.92 -10.94 -6.94
CA GLU A 254 9.01 -10.26 -7.64
C GLU A 254 8.71 -10.15 -9.15
N GLU A 255 8.33 -11.26 -9.78
CA GLU A 255 7.99 -11.29 -11.20
C GLU A 255 6.78 -10.40 -11.51
N ALA A 256 5.77 -10.37 -10.63
CA ALA A 256 4.62 -9.51 -10.82
C ALA A 256 4.98 -8.01 -10.73
N HIS A 257 5.91 -7.63 -9.82
CA HIS A 257 6.42 -6.25 -9.76
C HIS A 257 7.16 -5.88 -11.06
N ASP A 258 8.05 -6.73 -11.53
CA ASP A 258 8.84 -6.47 -12.74
C ASP A 258 7.96 -6.35 -13.99
N GLU A 259 6.98 -7.26 -14.13
CA GLU A 259 6.06 -7.21 -15.26
C GLU A 259 5.14 -5.99 -15.19
N MET A 260 4.59 -5.66 -14.03
CA MET A 260 3.74 -4.48 -13.87
C MET A 260 4.50 -3.19 -14.20
N LEU A 261 5.74 -3.06 -13.76
CA LEU A 261 6.58 -1.92 -14.07
C LEU A 261 6.89 -1.84 -15.57
N ALA A 262 7.20 -2.97 -16.20
CA ALA A 262 7.56 -3.03 -17.62
C ALA A 262 6.39 -2.68 -18.56
N ILE A 263 5.14 -2.88 -18.13
CA ILE A 263 3.95 -2.63 -18.97
C ILE A 263 3.25 -1.32 -18.67
N THR A 264 3.58 -0.65 -17.58
CA THR A 264 2.87 0.54 -17.12
C THR A 264 3.69 1.79 -17.40
N PRO A 265 3.14 2.78 -18.11
CA PRO A 265 3.76 4.09 -18.22
C PRO A 265 3.99 4.72 -16.85
N PRO A 266 5.13 5.40 -16.63
CA PRO A 266 5.45 6.01 -15.34
C PRO A 266 4.34 6.90 -14.78
N GLU A 267 3.71 7.69 -15.64
CA GLU A 267 2.62 8.62 -15.33
C GLU A 267 1.30 7.93 -14.92
N ASP A 268 1.14 6.66 -15.24
CA ASP A 268 -0.03 5.85 -14.94
C ASP A 268 0.18 4.94 -13.71
N ALA A 269 1.39 4.87 -13.17
CA ALA A 269 1.76 3.90 -12.14
C ALA A 269 0.90 4.03 -10.88
N TYR A 270 0.77 5.24 -10.37
CA TYR A 270 -0.01 5.55 -9.18
C TYR A 270 -1.49 5.25 -9.37
N GLU A 271 -2.08 5.76 -10.45
CA GLU A 271 -3.48 5.55 -10.77
C GLU A 271 -3.81 4.07 -10.94
N LEU A 272 -3.00 3.36 -11.72
CA LEU A 272 -3.24 1.94 -11.98
C LEU A 272 -3.14 1.12 -10.69
N HIS A 273 -2.17 1.41 -9.83
CA HIS A 273 -2.02 0.77 -8.53
C HIS A 273 -3.28 0.95 -7.67
N LEU A 274 -3.70 2.20 -7.43
CA LEU A 274 -4.86 2.48 -6.58
C LEU A 274 -6.15 1.89 -7.13
N ASN A 275 -6.39 2.05 -8.43
CA ASN A 275 -7.63 1.57 -9.04
C ASN A 275 -7.69 0.04 -9.12
N LEU A 276 -6.56 -0.66 -9.20
CA LEU A 276 -6.52 -2.11 -9.05
C LEU A 276 -6.87 -2.54 -7.62
N ILE A 277 -6.41 -1.81 -6.60
CA ILE A 277 -6.80 -2.08 -5.20
C ILE A 277 -8.29 -1.85 -5.02
N ARG A 278 -8.84 -0.69 -5.43
CA ARG A 278 -10.26 -0.37 -5.35
C ARG A 278 -11.10 -1.44 -6.02
N HIS A 279 -10.72 -1.85 -7.23
CA HIS A 279 -11.40 -2.92 -7.96
C HIS A 279 -11.29 -4.27 -7.26
N GLY A 280 -10.16 -4.57 -6.66
CA GLY A 280 -9.93 -5.77 -5.86
C GLY A 280 -10.76 -5.82 -4.59
N ARG A 281 -11.00 -4.68 -3.95
CA ARG A 281 -11.84 -4.54 -2.76
C ARG A 281 -13.34 -4.61 -3.12
N ALA A 282 -13.77 -3.88 -4.14
CA ALA A 282 -15.18 -3.74 -4.49
C ALA A 282 -15.71 -4.95 -5.28
N ILE A 283 -15.07 -5.32 -6.38
CA ILE A 283 -15.60 -6.26 -7.38
C ILE A 283 -14.77 -7.55 -7.48
N CYS A 284 -13.45 -7.43 -7.72
CA CYS A 284 -12.61 -8.58 -8.02
C CYS A 284 -12.07 -9.24 -6.73
N ARG A 285 -12.95 -9.51 -5.78
CA ARG A 285 -12.69 -10.17 -4.49
C ARG A 285 -12.16 -11.60 -4.68
N PRO A 286 -11.72 -12.32 -3.62
CA PRO A 286 -11.46 -13.76 -3.72
C PRO A 286 -12.60 -14.51 -4.40
N ARG A 287 -13.86 -14.25 -4.00
CA ARG A 287 -15.09 -14.63 -4.71
C ARG A 287 -15.59 -13.43 -5.52
N PRO A 288 -15.29 -13.34 -6.83
CA PRO A 288 -15.49 -12.11 -7.58
C PRO A 288 -16.95 -11.92 -8.04
N LEU A 289 -17.37 -10.65 -8.13
CA LEU A 289 -18.67 -10.25 -8.67
C LEU A 289 -18.57 -10.01 -10.19
N CYS A 290 -18.22 -11.05 -10.95
CA CYS A 290 -17.94 -10.92 -12.38
C CYS A 290 -19.11 -10.43 -13.22
N THR A 291 -20.36 -10.67 -12.81
CA THR A 291 -21.57 -10.19 -13.50
C THR A 291 -21.69 -8.68 -13.50
N GLU A 292 -21.13 -8.02 -12.47
CA GLU A 292 -21.14 -6.56 -12.28
C GLU A 292 -19.84 -5.89 -12.77
N CYS A 293 -18.84 -6.70 -13.16
CA CYS A 293 -17.52 -6.22 -13.54
C CYS A 293 -17.50 -5.59 -14.94
N ALA A 294 -17.14 -4.32 -15.05
CA ALA A 294 -16.95 -3.62 -16.32
C ALA A 294 -15.79 -4.18 -17.16
N LEU A 295 -14.83 -4.85 -16.52
CA LEU A 295 -13.68 -5.47 -17.18
C LEU A 295 -13.97 -6.89 -17.70
N ARG A 296 -15.15 -7.48 -17.41
CA ARG A 296 -15.45 -8.91 -17.70
C ARG A 296 -15.18 -9.32 -19.14
N ARG A 297 -15.54 -8.46 -20.12
CA ARG A 297 -15.39 -8.76 -21.56
C ARG A 297 -13.93 -8.89 -22.00
N ILE A 298 -13.02 -8.19 -21.32
CA ILE A 298 -11.57 -8.20 -21.62
C ILE A 298 -10.76 -9.03 -20.62
N CYS A 299 -11.41 -9.62 -19.60
CA CYS A 299 -10.75 -10.40 -18.55
C CYS A 299 -10.50 -11.85 -18.99
N PRO A 300 -9.23 -12.30 -19.11
CA PRO A 300 -8.94 -13.69 -19.48
C PRO A 300 -9.49 -14.71 -18.50
N ALA A 301 -9.40 -14.45 -17.19
CA ALA A 301 -9.91 -15.38 -16.17
C ALA A 301 -11.43 -15.55 -16.23
N TYR A 302 -12.17 -14.52 -16.61
CA TYR A 302 -13.63 -14.64 -16.86
C TYR A 302 -13.90 -15.41 -18.14
N ARG A 303 -13.21 -15.09 -19.23
CA ARG A 303 -13.41 -15.70 -20.54
C ARG A 303 -13.04 -17.19 -20.58
N SER A 304 -12.04 -17.59 -19.81
CA SER A 304 -11.62 -19.00 -19.70
C SER A 304 -12.48 -19.83 -18.73
N GLY A 305 -13.41 -19.19 -18.02
CA GLY A 305 -14.19 -19.86 -16.98
C GLY A 305 -13.42 -20.09 -15.67
N ALA A 306 -12.18 -19.64 -15.55
CA ALA A 306 -11.36 -19.88 -14.35
C ALA A 306 -11.95 -19.30 -13.05
N VAL A 307 -12.90 -18.37 -13.16
CA VAL A 307 -13.64 -17.77 -12.04
C VAL A 307 -15.13 -18.13 -12.03
N SER A 308 -15.58 -19.00 -12.90
CA SER A 308 -17.02 -19.36 -13.03
C SER A 308 -17.57 -20.07 -11.80
N GLY A 309 -16.77 -20.83 -11.08
CA GLY A 309 -17.17 -21.46 -9.81
C GLY A 309 -17.52 -20.48 -8.68
N TYR A 310 -17.28 -19.17 -8.86
CA TYR A 310 -17.62 -18.11 -7.93
C TYR A 310 -18.77 -17.20 -8.40
N MET A 311 -19.39 -17.52 -9.53
CA MET A 311 -20.58 -16.79 -9.98
C MET A 311 -21.76 -17.21 -9.11
N VAL A 312 -22.18 -16.37 -8.19
CA VAL A 312 -23.43 -16.55 -7.44
C VAL A 312 -24.59 -16.31 -8.43
N PRO A 313 -25.52 -17.26 -8.62
CA PRO A 313 -26.74 -16.98 -9.35
C PRO A 313 -27.46 -15.82 -8.66
N ARG A 314 -27.93 -14.82 -9.42
CA ARG A 314 -28.86 -13.83 -8.88
C ARG A 314 -30.09 -14.62 -8.38
N GLN A 315 -30.37 -14.57 -7.09
CA GLN A 315 -31.69 -14.88 -6.61
C GLN A 315 -32.63 -13.84 -7.23
N ARG A 316 -33.61 -14.33 -8.00
CA ARG A 316 -34.68 -13.53 -8.61
C ARG A 316 -35.62 -13.03 -7.53
#